data_5fe429f3a9ab004c9a1f943fde2ee219
#
_entry.id   5fe429f3a9ab004c9a1f943fde2ee219
#
_cell.length_a   1.000
_cell.length_b   1.000
_cell.length_c   1.000
_cell.angle_alpha   90.00
_cell.angle_beta   90.00
_cell.angle_gamma   90.00
#
_symmetry.space_group_name_H-M   'P 1'
#
loop_
_entity.id
_entity.type
_entity.pdbx_description
1 polymer ?
#
loop_
_entity_poly.entity_id
_entity_poly.type
_entity_poly.pdbx_seq_one_letter_code
_entity_poly.pdbx_strand_id
1 'polypeptide(L)'
;MSFVPYVIEQTSRGERSYDIYSRLLNDRIIFLGEEVTDVSANLIVAQLLFLESEDPGKDIHMYINSPGGSVSAGLAIYDTMQYIKCDVSTICIGMAASMGAFPLAGGTKGKRMALPNSEIMIHQPSGGAQGQATEIKIVAEQILKTKRKLNEILAANTGKPLEQIEIDTERDNYMSAEEAKAYGLIDNVITNR
;
A
#
# COMPACT_ATOMS: atom_id res chain seq x y z
N MET A 1 8.27 20.80 -9.95
CA MET A 1 8.79 20.29 -8.66
C MET A 1 7.98 20.93 -7.56
N SER A 2 7.32 20.14 -6.75
CA SER A 2 6.66 20.66 -5.54
C SER A 2 7.74 21.04 -4.52
N PHE A 3 7.59 22.23 -3.92
CA PHE A 3 8.51 22.65 -2.86
C PHE A 3 8.20 21.87 -1.59
N VAL A 4 9.17 21.10 -1.08
CA VAL A 4 9.04 20.39 0.19
C VAL A 4 9.44 21.35 1.32
N PRO A 5 8.54 21.67 2.28
CA PRO A 5 8.85 22.60 3.36
C PRO A 5 9.86 21.98 4.34
N TYR A 6 10.68 22.85 4.92
CA TYR A 6 11.62 22.50 5.99
C TYR A 6 11.05 22.92 7.34
N VAL A 7 11.33 22.12 8.36
CA VAL A 7 11.04 22.41 9.77
C VAL A 7 12.33 22.47 10.57
N ILE A 8 12.41 23.39 11.52
CA ILE A 8 13.55 23.55 12.42
C ILE A 8 13.12 23.04 13.80
N GLU A 9 13.84 22.08 14.32
CA GLU A 9 13.65 21.52 15.66
C GLU A 9 14.76 21.99 16.58
N GLN A 10 14.39 22.59 17.70
CA GLN A 10 15.36 22.96 18.74
C GLN A 10 15.60 21.78 19.68
N THR A 11 16.84 21.37 19.79
CA THR A 11 17.28 20.30 20.71
C THR A 11 18.27 20.84 21.71
N SER A 12 18.54 20.11 22.78
CA SER A 12 19.59 20.42 23.76
C SER A 12 21.00 20.53 23.16
N ARG A 13 21.20 20.05 21.92
CA ARG A 13 22.47 20.07 21.18
C ARG A 13 22.50 21.11 20.04
N GLY A 14 21.49 21.99 19.95
CA GLY A 14 21.36 23.00 18.92
C GLY A 14 20.17 22.77 17.99
N GLU A 15 20.08 23.56 16.92
CA GLU A 15 19.03 23.50 15.92
C GLU A 15 19.33 22.41 14.89
N ARG A 16 18.29 21.64 14.49
CA ARG A 16 18.33 20.70 13.39
C ARG A 16 17.26 21.02 12.39
N SER A 17 17.61 21.09 11.12
CA SER A 17 16.69 21.30 10.01
C SER A 17 16.38 19.96 9.33
N TYR A 18 15.09 19.69 9.11
CA TYR A 18 14.60 18.53 8.38
C TYR A 18 13.62 18.97 7.30
N ASP A 19 13.58 18.31 6.17
CA ASP A 19 12.37 18.37 5.35
C ASP A 19 11.21 17.67 6.09
N ILE A 20 9.98 17.98 5.72
CA ILE A 20 8.79 17.49 6.45
C ILE A 20 8.68 15.96 6.45
N TYR A 21 9.05 15.29 5.35
CA TYR A 21 8.99 13.82 5.28
C TYR A 21 10.06 13.17 6.17
N SER A 22 11.29 13.68 6.15
CA SER A 22 12.36 13.23 7.06
C SER A 22 11.99 13.45 8.53
N ARG A 23 11.30 14.56 8.84
CA ARG A 23 10.82 14.80 10.21
C ARG A 23 9.75 13.79 10.64
N LEU A 24 8.79 13.50 9.77
CA LEU A 24 7.73 12.53 10.03
C LEU A 24 8.27 11.09 10.08
N LEU A 25 9.31 10.78 9.32
CA LEU A 25 9.99 9.48 9.37
C LEU A 25 10.57 9.19 10.78
N ASN A 26 11.07 10.21 11.49
CA ASN A 26 11.51 10.06 12.88
C ASN A 26 10.37 9.65 13.83
N ASP A 27 9.11 9.98 13.49
CA ASP A 27 7.91 9.56 14.19
C ASP A 27 7.33 8.25 13.61
N ARG A 28 8.13 7.55 12.79
CA ARG A 28 7.79 6.27 12.13
C ARG A 28 6.60 6.38 11.16
N ILE A 29 6.43 7.55 10.56
CA ILE A 29 5.37 7.84 9.58
C ILE A 29 5.98 7.87 8.19
N ILE A 30 5.43 7.07 7.28
CA ILE A 30 5.80 6.99 5.87
C ILE A 30 4.59 7.21 4.97
N PHE A 31 4.82 7.63 3.72
CA PHE A 31 3.77 7.95 2.78
C PHE A 31 3.93 7.18 1.47
N LEU A 32 2.88 6.48 1.07
CA LEU A 32 2.65 6.05 -0.31
C LEU A 32 1.65 7.04 -0.92
N GLY A 33 2.14 8.21 -1.35
CA GLY A 33 1.34 9.37 -1.77
C GLY A 33 1.32 9.62 -3.29
N GLU A 34 1.72 8.63 -4.09
CA GLU A 34 1.86 8.74 -5.53
C GLU A 34 1.59 7.41 -6.24
N GLU A 35 1.79 7.39 -7.56
CA GLU A 35 1.75 6.15 -8.34
C GLU A 35 2.80 5.14 -7.84
N VAL A 36 2.42 3.86 -7.81
CA VAL A 36 3.31 2.75 -7.45
C VAL A 36 4.24 2.44 -8.62
N THR A 37 5.47 2.90 -8.52
CA THR A 37 6.57 2.69 -9.48
C THR A 37 7.73 1.97 -8.81
N ASP A 38 8.71 1.51 -9.56
CA ASP A 38 9.92 0.93 -8.99
C ASP A 38 10.67 1.92 -8.08
N VAL A 39 10.63 3.22 -8.42
CA VAL A 39 11.28 4.27 -7.61
C VAL A 39 10.55 4.49 -6.31
N SER A 40 9.22 4.71 -6.34
CA SER A 40 8.43 4.91 -5.13
C SER A 40 8.45 3.68 -4.22
N ALA A 41 8.38 2.47 -4.80
CA ALA A 41 8.46 1.23 -4.04
C ALA A 41 9.81 1.05 -3.34
N ASN A 42 10.92 1.29 -4.03
CA ASN A 42 12.26 1.19 -3.43
C ASN A 42 12.44 2.17 -2.27
N LEU A 43 11.89 3.39 -2.37
CA LEU A 43 11.90 4.36 -1.27
C LEU A 43 11.10 3.88 -0.06
N ILE A 44 9.90 3.34 -0.27
CA ILE A 44 9.07 2.76 0.81
C ILE A 44 9.78 1.56 1.46
N VAL A 45 10.31 0.63 0.65
CA VAL A 45 11.06 -0.53 1.15
C VAL A 45 12.26 -0.10 1.99
N ALA A 46 13.04 0.89 1.53
CA ALA A 46 14.17 1.41 2.28
C ALA A 46 13.75 2.02 3.64
N GLN A 47 12.65 2.77 3.66
CA GLN A 47 12.10 3.34 4.90
C GLN A 47 11.59 2.26 5.86
N LEU A 48 10.91 1.21 5.36
CA LEU A 48 10.46 0.09 6.19
C LEU A 48 11.63 -0.63 6.85
N LEU A 49 12.67 -0.97 6.09
CA LEU A 49 13.89 -1.62 6.59
C LEU A 49 14.67 -0.74 7.58
N PHE A 50 14.76 0.56 7.28
CA PHE A 50 15.40 1.52 8.18
C PHE A 50 14.67 1.58 9.53
N LEU A 51 13.35 1.73 9.52
CA LEU A 51 12.55 1.82 10.74
C LEU A 51 12.57 0.51 11.55
N GLU A 52 12.60 -0.64 10.88
CA GLU A 52 12.79 -1.92 11.59
C GLU A 52 14.16 -1.97 12.29
N SER A 53 15.22 -1.52 11.62
CA SER A 53 16.57 -1.53 12.21
C SER A 53 16.70 -0.62 13.43
N GLU A 54 15.93 0.48 13.48
CA GLU A 54 15.92 1.42 14.61
C GLU A 54 15.19 0.84 15.84
N ASP A 55 14.01 0.27 15.64
CA ASP A 55 13.24 -0.34 16.72
C ASP A 55 12.21 -1.34 16.15
N PRO A 56 12.48 -2.64 16.17
CA PRO A 56 11.58 -3.65 15.63
C PRO A 56 10.30 -3.88 16.47
N GLY A 57 10.22 -3.31 17.67
CA GLY A 57 9.08 -3.47 18.58
C GLY A 57 8.03 -2.36 18.46
N LYS A 58 8.29 -1.34 17.63
CA LYS A 58 7.36 -0.23 17.45
C LYS A 58 6.67 -0.27 16.09
N ASP A 59 5.42 0.12 16.09
CA ASP A 59 4.60 0.22 14.87
C ASP A 59 5.18 1.22 13.87
N ILE A 60 4.96 0.92 12.58
CA ILE A 60 5.19 1.84 11.48
C ILE A 60 3.81 2.29 10.98
N HIS A 61 3.65 3.59 10.72
CA HIS A 61 2.41 4.17 10.23
C HIS A 61 2.55 4.55 8.75
N MET A 62 1.88 3.80 7.86
CA MET A 62 1.91 4.06 6.42
C MET A 62 0.61 4.76 6.00
N TYR A 63 0.73 6.02 5.57
CA TYR A 63 -0.35 6.78 4.97
C TYR A 63 -0.39 6.55 3.46
N ILE A 64 -1.58 6.23 2.93
CA ILE A 64 -1.75 5.81 1.53
C ILE A 64 -2.72 6.75 0.83
N ASN A 65 -2.25 7.35 -0.27
CA ASN A 65 -3.04 8.10 -1.24
C ASN A 65 -2.47 7.83 -2.63
N SER A 66 -2.84 6.68 -3.20
CA SER A 66 -2.23 6.17 -4.42
C SER A 66 -3.28 5.60 -5.39
N PRO A 67 -3.18 5.93 -6.68
CA PRO A 67 -4.02 5.33 -7.73
C PRO A 67 -3.58 3.89 -8.08
N GLY A 68 -2.52 3.38 -7.47
CA GLY A 68 -1.90 2.11 -7.83
C GLY A 68 -0.77 2.28 -8.84
N GLY A 69 -0.49 1.26 -9.64
CA GLY A 69 0.59 1.25 -10.64
C GLY A 69 1.18 -0.13 -10.85
N SER A 70 2.52 -0.23 -10.91
CA SER A 70 3.26 -1.47 -11.19
C SER A 70 2.96 -2.57 -10.17
N VAL A 71 2.54 -3.73 -10.67
CA VAL A 71 2.24 -4.90 -9.82
C VAL A 71 3.49 -5.40 -9.09
N SER A 72 4.63 -5.52 -9.78
CA SER A 72 5.87 -5.98 -9.16
C SER A 72 6.36 -5.03 -8.08
N ALA A 73 6.27 -3.73 -8.32
CA ALA A 73 6.64 -2.71 -7.37
C ALA A 73 5.72 -2.71 -6.12
N GLY A 74 4.40 -2.85 -6.33
CA GLY A 74 3.45 -2.96 -5.22
C GLY A 74 3.61 -4.23 -4.40
N LEU A 75 3.93 -5.36 -5.03
CA LEU A 75 4.26 -6.60 -4.32
C LEU A 75 5.56 -6.49 -3.53
N ALA A 76 6.56 -5.72 -4.01
CA ALA A 76 7.78 -5.47 -3.24
C ALA A 76 7.48 -4.72 -1.93
N ILE A 77 6.58 -3.73 -1.96
CA ILE A 77 6.12 -3.06 -0.74
C ILE A 77 5.38 -4.06 0.17
N TYR A 78 4.37 -4.76 -0.38
CA TYR A 78 3.56 -5.71 0.37
C TYR A 78 4.41 -6.80 1.04
N ASP A 79 5.28 -7.46 0.28
CA ASP A 79 6.13 -8.54 0.79
C ASP A 79 7.09 -8.02 1.86
N THR A 80 7.64 -6.80 1.71
CA THR A 80 8.49 -6.18 2.73
C THR A 80 7.72 -5.90 4.03
N MET A 81 6.48 -5.41 3.95
CA MET A 81 5.61 -5.23 5.12
C MET A 81 5.37 -6.56 5.86
N GLN A 82 5.25 -7.69 5.13
CA GLN A 82 5.09 -9.00 5.75
C GLN A 82 6.41 -9.57 6.29
N TYR A 83 7.55 -9.16 5.73
CA TYR A 83 8.88 -9.69 6.06
C TYR A 83 9.45 -9.08 7.34
N ILE A 84 9.23 -7.78 7.58
CA ILE A 84 9.73 -7.06 8.75
C ILE A 84 9.00 -7.48 10.02
N LYS A 85 9.62 -7.26 11.18
CA LYS A 85 9.06 -7.61 12.49
C LYS A 85 8.10 -6.57 13.06
N CYS A 86 8.21 -5.32 12.58
CA CYS A 86 7.32 -4.25 13.03
C CYS A 86 5.89 -4.50 12.55
N ASP A 87 4.90 -4.21 13.37
CA ASP A 87 3.53 -4.04 12.88
C ASP A 87 3.45 -2.81 11.98
N VAL A 88 2.78 -2.95 10.84
CA VAL A 88 2.52 -1.85 9.92
C VAL A 88 1.06 -1.45 10.01
N SER A 89 0.81 -0.30 10.62
CA SER A 89 -0.50 0.34 10.61
C SER A 89 -0.68 1.09 9.28
N THR A 90 -1.77 0.81 8.56
CA THR A 90 -2.05 1.42 7.25
C THR A 90 -3.26 2.33 7.33
N ILE A 91 -3.18 3.52 6.75
CA ILE A 91 -4.22 4.53 6.79
C ILE A 91 -4.47 5.08 5.38
N CYS A 92 -5.64 4.79 4.80
CA CYS A 92 -6.04 5.41 3.54
C CYS A 92 -6.48 6.86 3.78
N ILE A 93 -5.84 7.79 3.05
CA ILE A 93 -6.18 9.22 3.01
C ILE A 93 -6.46 9.62 1.57
N GLY A 94 -7.71 9.83 1.20
CA GLY A 94 -8.11 10.11 -0.17
C GLY A 94 -8.38 8.83 -0.96
N MET A 95 -7.37 8.17 -1.51
CA MET A 95 -7.57 6.99 -2.36
C MET A 95 -6.53 5.88 -2.09
N ALA A 96 -6.99 4.64 -2.14
CA ALA A 96 -6.12 3.46 -2.27
C ALA A 96 -6.69 2.55 -3.36
N ALA A 97 -6.22 2.74 -4.60
CA ALA A 97 -6.75 2.03 -5.76
C ALA A 97 -5.74 1.03 -6.33
N SER A 98 -6.26 -0.07 -6.93
CA SER A 98 -5.45 -1.05 -7.64
C SER A 98 -4.28 -1.54 -6.75
N MET A 99 -3.03 -1.40 -7.22
CA MET A 99 -1.87 -1.78 -6.39
C MET A 99 -1.68 -0.94 -5.12
N GLY A 100 -2.37 0.20 -4.96
CA GLY A 100 -2.42 0.96 -3.70
C GLY A 100 -3.30 0.29 -2.62
N ALA A 101 -4.31 -0.50 -3.02
CA ALA A 101 -5.16 -1.24 -2.10
C ALA A 101 -4.45 -2.45 -1.44
N PHE A 102 -3.39 -2.98 -2.06
CA PHE A 102 -2.66 -4.13 -1.54
C PHE A 102 -1.86 -3.82 -0.27
N PRO A 103 -1.01 -2.76 -0.22
CA PRO A 103 -0.40 -2.35 1.03
C PRO A 103 -1.44 -1.98 2.09
N LEU A 104 -2.55 -1.32 1.73
CA LEU A 104 -3.62 -0.99 2.66
C LEU A 104 -4.19 -2.25 3.33
N ALA A 105 -4.64 -3.22 2.52
CA ALA A 105 -5.19 -4.49 3.02
C ALA A 105 -4.14 -5.38 3.69
N GLY A 106 -2.86 -5.21 3.32
CA GLY A 106 -1.71 -5.95 3.86
C GLY A 106 -1.18 -5.42 5.18
N GLY A 107 -1.74 -4.36 5.73
CA GLY A 107 -1.41 -3.88 7.07
C GLY A 107 -1.73 -4.91 8.15
N THR A 108 -1.15 -4.72 9.34
CA THR A 108 -1.38 -5.60 10.49
C THR A 108 -2.87 -5.60 10.85
N LYS A 109 -3.46 -6.79 11.02
CA LYS A 109 -4.88 -6.93 11.37
C LYS A 109 -5.22 -6.15 12.64
N GLY A 110 -6.33 -5.41 12.61
CA GLY A 110 -6.75 -4.48 13.65
C GLY A 110 -6.14 -3.08 13.51
N LYS A 111 -5.16 -2.89 12.61
CA LYS A 111 -4.44 -1.62 12.40
C LYS A 111 -4.58 -1.07 10.97
N ARG A 112 -5.53 -1.59 10.19
CA ARG A 112 -5.84 -1.13 8.84
C ARG A 112 -7.00 -0.14 8.89
N MET A 113 -6.79 1.08 8.42
CA MET A 113 -7.72 2.18 8.64
C MET A 113 -7.96 3.00 7.38
N ALA A 114 -9.07 3.74 7.34
CA ALA A 114 -9.31 4.78 6.36
C ALA A 114 -9.97 6.00 7.01
N LEU A 115 -9.75 7.19 6.42
CA LEU A 115 -10.53 8.37 6.74
C LEU A 115 -11.93 8.26 6.10
N PRO A 116 -12.96 8.95 6.64
CA PRO A 116 -14.36 8.74 6.24
C PRO A 116 -14.66 8.98 4.76
N ASN A 117 -13.93 9.88 4.12
CA ASN A 117 -14.13 10.24 2.72
C ASN A 117 -13.12 9.56 1.77
N SER A 118 -12.40 8.55 2.27
CA SER A 118 -11.47 7.79 1.44
C SER A 118 -12.21 6.81 0.53
N GLU A 119 -11.64 6.57 -0.65
CA GLU A 119 -12.12 5.62 -1.63
C GLU A 119 -11.10 4.50 -1.81
N ILE A 120 -11.57 3.28 -1.81
CA ILE A 120 -10.75 2.09 -2.02
C ILE A 120 -11.25 1.37 -3.29
N MET A 121 -10.34 0.98 -4.18
CA MET A 121 -10.71 0.27 -5.40
C MET A 121 -9.84 -0.95 -5.62
N ILE A 122 -10.49 -2.08 -5.91
CA ILE A 122 -9.85 -3.32 -6.29
C ILE A 122 -10.28 -3.74 -7.69
N HIS A 123 -9.36 -4.32 -8.44
CA HIS A 123 -9.62 -4.88 -9.77
C HIS A 123 -8.51 -5.86 -10.19
N GLN A 124 -8.74 -6.59 -11.29
CA GLN A 124 -7.74 -7.46 -11.87
C GLN A 124 -6.57 -6.68 -12.49
N PRO A 125 -5.36 -7.30 -12.60
CA PRO A 125 -4.25 -6.66 -13.27
C PRO A 125 -4.54 -6.46 -14.75
N SER A 126 -4.11 -5.33 -15.30
CA SER A 126 -4.09 -5.09 -16.74
C SER A 126 -2.72 -5.36 -17.32
N GLY A 127 -2.68 -5.78 -18.57
CA GLY A 127 -1.44 -5.99 -19.30
C GLY A 127 -1.72 -6.26 -20.77
N GLY A 128 -0.66 -6.27 -21.57
CA GLY A 128 -0.73 -6.55 -22.98
C GLY A 128 0.59 -7.09 -23.52
N ALA A 129 0.54 -7.71 -24.69
CA ALA A 129 1.71 -8.23 -25.38
C ALA A 129 1.57 -7.98 -26.89
N GLN A 130 2.72 -7.76 -27.54
CA GLN A 130 2.86 -7.67 -28.97
C GLN A 130 4.09 -8.48 -29.37
N GLY A 131 3.99 -9.25 -30.43
CA GLY A 131 5.09 -10.10 -30.90
C GLY A 131 4.60 -11.37 -31.59
N GLN A 132 5.40 -12.42 -31.59
CA GLN A 132 5.03 -13.72 -32.14
C GLN A 132 3.99 -14.42 -31.27
N ALA A 133 3.19 -15.31 -31.85
CA ALA A 133 2.11 -16.01 -31.17
C ALA A 133 2.56 -16.69 -29.83
N THR A 134 3.74 -17.29 -29.84
CA THR A 134 4.30 -17.94 -28.62
C THR A 134 4.62 -16.92 -27.53
N GLU A 135 5.18 -15.76 -27.89
CA GLU A 135 5.50 -14.68 -26.95
C GLU A 135 4.22 -14.11 -26.32
N ILE A 136 3.20 -13.85 -27.14
CA ILE A 136 1.89 -13.39 -26.67
C ILE A 136 1.29 -14.40 -25.68
N LYS A 137 1.36 -15.71 -26.00
CA LYS A 137 0.88 -16.77 -25.10
C LYS A 137 1.60 -16.75 -23.75
N ILE A 138 2.94 -16.65 -23.74
CA ILE A 138 3.74 -16.60 -22.51
C ILE A 138 3.31 -15.42 -21.64
N VAL A 139 3.15 -14.23 -22.23
CA VAL A 139 2.73 -13.05 -21.47
C VAL A 139 1.31 -13.18 -20.95
N ALA A 140 0.38 -13.72 -21.75
CA ALA A 140 -0.99 -13.95 -21.31
C ALA A 140 -1.05 -14.95 -20.12
N GLU A 141 -0.31 -16.04 -20.20
CA GLU A 141 -0.22 -17.01 -19.09
C GLU A 141 0.38 -16.37 -17.82
N GLN A 142 1.38 -15.48 -17.98
CA GLN A 142 1.96 -14.75 -16.84
C GLN A 142 0.96 -13.79 -16.21
N ILE A 143 0.17 -13.06 -17.00
CA ILE A 143 -0.89 -12.16 -16.50
C ILE A 143 -1.93 -12.96 -15.70
N LEU A 144 -2.36 -14.11 -16.20
CA LEU A 144 -3.32 -14.99 -15.50
C LEU A 144 -2.74 -15.53 -14.17
N LYS A 145 -1.46 -15.91 -14.13
CA LYS A 145 -0.79 -16.31 -12.87
C LYS A 145 -0.74 -15.14 -11.88
N THR A 146 -0.44 -13.95 -12.37
CA THR A 146 -0.43 -12.73 -11.55
C THR A 146 -1.83 -12.43 -10.99
N LYS A 147 -2.87 -12.47 -11.83
CA LYS A 147 -4.28 -12.29 -11.41
C LYS A 147 -4.62 -13.23 -10.26
N ARG A 148 -4.31 -14.53 -10.41
CA ARG A 148 -4.59 -15.52 -9.37
C ARG A 148 -3.84 -15.21 -8.06
N LYS A 149 -2.54 -14.91 -8.13
CA LYS A 149 -1.73 -14.54 -6.95
C LYS A 149 -2.33 -13.33 -6.22
N LEU A 150 -2.72 -12.29 -6.94
CA LEU A 150 -3.31 -11.08 -6.36
C LEU A 150 -4.65 -11.40 -5.68
N ASN A 151 -5.51 -12.21 -6.30
CA ASN A 151 -6.77 -12.63 -5.70
C ASN A 151 -6.57 -13.48 -4.44
N GLU A 152 -5.59 -14.39 -4.44
CA GLU A 152 -5.22 -15.18 -3.25
C GLU A 152 -4.74 -14.28 -2.09
N ILE A 153 -3.96 -13.22 -2.37
CA ILE A 153 -3.54 -12.23 -1.38
C ILE A 153 -4.75 -11.46 -0.81
N LEU A 154 -5.65 -10.98 -1.67
CA LEU A 154 -6.86 -10.29 -1.22
C LEU A 154 -7.77 -11.21 -0.39
N ALA A 155 -7.96 -12.46 -0.80
CA ALA A 155 -8.75 -13.44 -0.06
C ALA A 155 -8.17 -13.67 1.35
N ALA A 156 -6.85 -13.83 1.47
CA ALA A 156 -6.17 -14.01 2.76
C ALA A 156 -6.33 -12.79 3.68
N ASN A 157 -6.23 -11.57 3.12
CA ASN A 157 -6.30 -10.33 3.89
C ASN A 157 -7.74 -9.94 4.28
N THR A 158 -8.72 -10.23 3.43
CA THR A 158 -10.14 -9.89 3.69
C THR A 158 -10.89 -10.98 4.44
N GLY A 159 -10.43 -12.22 4.34
CA GLY A 159 -11.15 -13.41 4.84
C GLY A 159 -12.30 -13.85 3.95
N LYS A 160 -12.45 -13.28 2.75
CA LYS A 160 -13.47 -13.70 1.78
C LYS A 160 -13.01 -14.94 1.00
N PRO A 161 -13.96 -15.79 0.53
CA PRO A 161 -13.65 -16.88 -0.38
C PRO A 161 -12.98 -16.39 -1.65
N LEU A 162 -12.03 -17.16 -2.18
CA LEU A 162 -11.31 -16.81 -3.41
C LEU A 162 -12.24 -16.55 -4.60
N GLU A 163 -13.28 -17.39 -4.74
CA GLU A 163 -14.27 -17.28 -5.80
C GLU A 163 -15.03 -15.95 -5.75
N GLN A 164 -15.28 -15.42 -4.53
CA GLN A 164 -15.92 -14.11 -4.37
C GLN A 164 -14.96 -12.99 -4.77
N ILE A 165 -13.68 -13.08 -4.37
CA ILE A 165 -12.66 -12.11 -4.80
C ILE A 165 -12.49 -12.10 -6.32
N GLU A 166 -12.50 -13.27 -6.98
CA GLU A 166 -12.40 -13.39 -8.44
C GLU A 166 -13.54 -12.66 -9.16
N ILE A 167 -14.76 -12.73 -8.62
CA ILE A 167 -15.93 -12.00 -9.14
C ILE A 167 -15.77 -10.51 -8.91
N ASP A 168 -15.44 -10.12 -7.68
CA ASP A 168 -15.42 -8.73 -7.23
C ASP A 168 -14.28 -7.91 -7.85
N THR A 169 -13.20 -8.57 -8.29
CA THR A 169 -12.06 -7.94 -8.97
C THR A 169 -12.11 -8.01 -10.50
N GLU A 170 -13.14 -8.63 -11.08
CA GLU A 170 -13.24 -8.78 -12.55
C GLU A 170 -13.34 -7.43 -13.27
N ARG A 171 -13.87 -6.41 -12.62
CA ARG A 171 -13.92 -5.00 -13.04
C ARG A 171 -13.61 -4.10 -11.86
N ASP A 172 -13.45 -2.81 -12.14
CA ASP A 172 -13.23 -1.80 -11.11
C ASP A 172 -14.35 -1.85 -10.08
N ASN A 173 -13.98 -2.16 -8.86
CA ASN A 173 -14.88 -2.24 -7.71
C ASN A 173 -14.49 -1.17 -6.71
N TYR A 174 -15.19 -0.04 -6.79
CA TYR A 174 -15.00 1.11 -5.91
C TYR A 174 -15.81 0.94 -4.64
N MET A 175 -15.19 1.24 -3.53
CA MET A 175 -15.77 1.15 -2.18
C MET A 175 -15.48 2.42 -1.39
N SER A 176 -16.48 2.96 -0.73
CA SER A 176 -16.31 3.93 0.35
C SER A 176 -15.54 3.29 1.53
N ALA A 177 -15.07 4.10 2.46
CA ALA A 177 -14.38 3.61 3.65
C ALA A 177 -15.22 2.59 4.45
N GLU A 178 -16.53 2.83 4.61
CA GLU A 178 -17.42 1.93 5.33
C GLU A 178 -17.67 0.61 4.57
N GLU A 179 -17.82 0.66 3.24
CA GLU A 179 -17.93 -0.53 2.41
C GLU A 179 -16.64 -1.35 2.43
N ALA A 180 -15.46 -0.70 2.36
CA ALA A 180 -14.17 -1.37 2.46
C ALA A 180 -13.95 -2.04 3.82
N LYS A 181 -14.46 -1.44 4.92
CA LYS A 181 -14.49 -2.06 6.24
C LYS A 181 -15.41 -3.28 6.27
N ALA A 182 -16.61 -3.16 5.76
CA ALA A 182 -17.55 -4.30 5.67
C ALA A 182 -17.03 -5.41 4.77
N TYR A 183 -16.26 -5.05 3.74
CA TYR A 183 -15.61 -5.99 2.84
C TYR A 183 -14.43 -6.73 3.50
N GLY A 184 -13.74 -6.12 4.46
CA GLY A 184 -12.59 -6.67 5.16
C GLY A 184 -11.23 -6.17 4.64
N LEU A 185 -11.21 -5.19 3.76
CA LEU A 185 -9.97 -4.54 3.28
C LEU A 185 -9.32 -3.68 4.37
N ILE A 186 -10.13 -3.10 5.25
CA ILE A 186 -9.69 -2.35 6.42
C ILE A 186 -10.44 -2.82 7.68
N ASP A 187 -9.95 -2.42 8.84
CA ASP A 187 -10.54 -2.79 10.13
C ASP A 187 -11.40 -1.66 10.71
N ASN A 188 -11.02 -0.40 10.50
CA ASN A 188 -11.72 0.74 11.08
C ASN A 188 -11.77 1.96 10.16
N VAL A 189 -12.86 2.72 10.27
CA VAL A 189 -12.95 4.09 9.75
C VAL A 189 -12.71 5.03 10.93
N ILE A 190 -11.75 5.95 10.80
CA ILE A 190 -11.31 6.84 11.88
C ILE A 190 -11.60 8.30 11.53
N THR A 191 -12.16 9.04 12.48
CA THR A 191 -12.50 10.47 12.34
C THR A 191 -11.54 11.38 13.10
N ASN A 192 -10.84 10.84 14.08
CA ASN A 192 -9.89 11.56 14.94
C ASN A 192 -8.61 10.75 15.09
N ARG A 193 -7.50 11.45 15.34
CA ARG A 193 -6.17 10.87 15.60
C ARG A 193 -5.98 10.58 17.07
#